data_ba28371c8624356677fbe04d8f6771c6
#
_entry.id   ba28371c8624356677fbe04d8f6771c6
#
_cell.length_a   1.000
_cell.length_b   1.000
_cell.length_c   1.000
_cell.angle_alpha   90.00
_cell.angle_beta   90.00
_cell.angle_gamma   90.00
#
_symmetry.space_group_name_H-M   'P 1'
#
loop_
_entity.id
_entity.type
_entity.pdbx_description
1 polymer ?
#
loop_
_entity_poly.entity_id
_entity_poly.type
_entity_poly.pdbx_seq_one_letter_code
_entity_poly.pdbx_strand_id
1 'polypeptide(L)'
;MKKVNVVCVGKLKEQYLKDGIAEYTKRLSRYASVTVKEIPDFATDDDTCIEKESVLILSALKGFVIVLDIGGKQLTSKELAQSVDRAFVTNSEVTFVIGGSKGFDDRVRQKANLTLSFGKVTFPHQLVRLMLFEQIYRSFAILEGSPYHK
;
A
#
# COMPACT_ATOMS: atom_id res chain seq x y z
N MET A 1 -4.82 9.64 -16.57
CA MET A 1 -4.56 9.87 -15.13
C MET A 1 -3.84 8.66 -14.56
N LYS A 2 -2.88 8.90 -13.70
CA LYS A 2 -2.15 7.82 -13.01
C LYS A 2 -3.10 7.03 -12.11
N LYS A 3 -2.93 5.71 -12.08
CA LYS A 3 -3.78 4.82 -11.27
C LYS A 3 -2.97 4.24 -10.12
N VAL A 4 -3.52 4.38 -8.92
CA VAL A 4 -2.95 3.80 -7.70
C VAL A 4 -3.96 2.80 -7.15
N ASN A 5 -3.50 1.56 -6.97
CA ASN A 5 -4.30 0.51 -6.38
C ASN A 5 -3.74 0.18 -5.00
N VAL A 6 -4.60 0.02 -4.01
CA VAL A 6 -4.22 -0.46 -2.69
C VAL A 6 -4.94 -1.78 -2.45
N VAL A 7 -4.18 -2.85 -2.35
CA VAL A 7 -4.69 -4.20 -2.06
C VAL A 7 -4.36 -4.50 -0.61
N CYS A 8 -5.37 -4.75 0.19
CA CYS A 8 -5.21 -4.91 1.64
C CYS A 8 -6.16 -5.97 2.18
N VAL A 9 -5.74 -6.65 3.23
CA VAL A 9 -6.53 -7.70 3.87
C VAL A 9 -7.39 -7.10 4.98
N GLY A 10 -8.67 -7.46 5.00
CA GLY A 10 -9.63 -7.05 6.01
C GLY A 10 -10.35 -5.76 5.69
N LYS A 11 -11.29 -5.42 6.56
CA LYS A 11 -12.10 -4.21 6.47
C LYS A 11 -11.70 -3.22 7.57
N LEU A 12 -11.81 -1.93 7.27
CA LEU A 12 -11.66 -0.90 8.30
C LEU A 12 -12.80 -0.99 9.29
N LYS A 13 -12.48 -0.99 10.58
CA LYS A 13 -13.47 -1.04 11.66
C LYS A 13 -13.58 0.27 12.41
N GLU A 14 -12.45 0.94 12.65
CA GLU A 14 -12.39 2.14 13.46
C GLU A 14 -12.79 3.37 12.64
N GLN A 15 -13.71 4.19 13.17
CA GLN A 15 -14.19 5.37 12.47
C GLN A 15 -13.08 6.38 12.18
N TYR A 16 -12.13 6.57 13.10
CA TYR A 16 -11.03 7.52 12.87
C TYR A 16 -10.13 7.10 11.72
N LEU A 17 -9.95 5.80 11.49
CA LEU A 17 -9.19 5.29 10.34
C LEU A 17 -9.96 5.49 9.04
N LYS A 18 -11.28 5.24 9.05
CA LYS A 18 -12.14 5.50 7.88
C LYS A 18 -12.10 6.97 7.49
N ASP A 19 -12.21 7.86 8.49
CA ASP A 19 -12.20 9.31 8.26
C ASP A 19 -10.86 9.78 7.74
N GLY A 20 -9.75 9.28 8.31
CA GLY A 20 -8.41 9.64 7.87
C GLY A 20 -8.12 9.19 6.44
N ILE A 21 -8.48 7.97 6.11
CA ILE A 21 -8.29 7.43 4.76
C ILE A 21 -9.16 8.17 3.76
N ALA A 22 -10.40 8.51 4.12
CA ALA A 22 -11.28 9.30 3.26
C ALA A 22 -10.69 10.68 2.97
N GLU A 23 -10.08 11.31 3.98
CA GLU A 23 -9.44 12.62 3.80
C GLU A 23 -8.26 12.54 2.82
N TYR A 24 -7.37 11.54 2.96
CA TYR A 24 -6.25 11.39 2.05
C TYR A 24 -6.67 10.93 0.66
N THR A 25 -7.70 10.12 0.54
CA THR A 25 -8.29 9.75 -0.75
C THR A 25 -8.79 10.99 -1.49
N LYS A 26 -9.47 11.88 -0.77
CA LYS A 26 -9.94 13.16 -1.33
C LYS A 26 -8.76 14.00 -1.83
N ARG A 27 -7.71 14.16 -1.01
CA ARG A 27 -6.51 14.91 -1.41
C ARG A 27 -5.82 14.29 -2.61
N LEU A 28 -5.76 12.97 -2.67
CA LEU A 28 -5.14 12.23 -3.77
C LEU A 28 -5.90 12.37 -5.09
N SER A 29 -7.20 12.64 -5.05
CA SER A 29 -8.03 12.67 -6.26
C SER A 29 -7.57 13.69 -7.31
N ARG A 30 -6.84 14.72 -6.91
CA ARG A 30 -6.26 15.70 -7.83
C ARG A 30 -5.02 15.18 -8.58
N TYR A 31 -4.39 14.11 -8.09
CA TYR A 31 -3.16 13.57 -8.66
C TYR A 31 -3.36 12.23 -9.36
N ALA A 32 -4.23 11.39 -8.82
CA ALA A 32 -4.37 10.01 -9.27
C ALA A 32 -5.77 9.48 -9.02
N SER A 33 -6.13 8.44 -9.77
CA SER A 33 -7.32 7.64 -9.51
C SER A 33 -6.92 6.53 -8.54
N VAL A 34 -7.53 6.49 -7.36
CA VAL A 34 -7.22 5.52 -6.32
C VAL A 34 -8.31 4.47 -6.21
N THR A 35 -7.92 3.22 -6.25
CA THR A 35 -8.81 2.07 -6.07
C THR A 35 -8.35 1.25 -4.87
N VAL A 36 -9.27 0.87 -4.00
CA VAL A 36 -8.98 -0.01 -2.86
C VAL A 36 -9.64 -1.36 -3.09
N LYS A 37 -8.85 -2.42 -3.02
CA LYS A 37 -9.35 -3.80 -3.06
C LYS A 37 -9.12 -4.43 -1.69
N GLU A 38 -10.21 -4.66 -0.97
CA GLU A 38 -10.16 -5.38 0.31
C GLU A 38 -10.29 -6.88 0.07
N ILE A 39 -9.29 -7.63 0.54
CA ILE A 39 -9.28 -9.08 0.51
C ILE A 39 -9.92 -9.57 1.82
N PRO A 40 -10.82 -10.57 1.78
CA PRO A 40 -11.38 -11.10 3.00
C PRO A 40 -10.30 -11.59 3.97
N ASP A 41 -10.48 -11.29 5.24
CA ASP A 41 -9.62 -11.78 6.32
C ASP A 41 -10.10 -13.16 6.73
N PHE A 42 -9.33 -14.19 6.38
CA PHE A 42 -9.69 -15.57 6.67
C PHE A 42 -9.32 -16.02 8.08
N ALA A 43 -8.75 -15.20 8.90
CA ALA A 43 -8.43 -15.30 10.34
C ALA A 43 -8.65 -16.72 10.95
N THR A 44 -7.97 -17.72 10.43
CA THR A 44 -8.00 -19.08 10.99
C THR A 44 -6.80 -19.28 11.92
N ASP A 45 -6.90 -20.25 12.85
CA ASP A 45 -5.81 -20.55 13.77
C ASP A 45 -4.61 -21.21 13.09
N ASP A 46 -4.77 -21.70 11.86
CA ASP A 46 -3.70 -22.31 11.08
C ASP A 46 -3.21 -21.36 9.97
N ASP A 47 -2.17 -21.78 9.25
CA ASP A 47 -1.53 -20.97 8.21
C ASP A 47 -2.27 -21.00 6.87
N THR A 48 -3.43 -21.67 6.78
CA THR A 48 -4.19 -21.71 5.52
C THR A 48 -4.74 -20.34 5.14
N CYS A 49 -4.94 -19.45 6.12
CA CYS A 49 -5.36 -18.08 5.85
C CYS A 49 -4.34 -17.31 5.00
N ILE A 50 -3.04 -17.49 5.26
CA ILE A 50 -1.98 -16.85 4.48
C ILE A 50 -2.07 -17.27 3.02
N GLU A 51 -2.25 -18.56 2.75
CA GLU A 51 -2.34 -19.07 1.39
C GLU A 51 -3.57 -18.53 0.66
N LYS A 52 -4.75 -18.59 1.30
CA LYS A 52 -6.00 -18.10 0.70
C LYS A 52 -5.94 -16.62 0.40
N GLU A 53 -5.45 -15.82 1.36
CA GLU A 53 -5.29 -14.37 1.18
C GLU A 53 -4.28 -14.07 0.09
N SER A 54 -3.16 -14.78 0.04
CA SER A 54 -2.10 -14.58 -0.95
C SER A 54 -2.57 -14.88 -2.37
N VAL A 55 -3.38 -15.92 -2.57
CA VAL A 55 -3.98 -16.23 -3.88
C VAL A 55 -4.83 -15.05 -4.37
N LEU A 56 -5.67 -14.49 -3.49
CA LEU A 56 -6.51 -13.35 -3.84
C LEU A 56 -5.69 -12.07 -4.08
N ILE A 57 -4.65 -11.84 -3.26
CA ILE A 57 -3.73 -10.73 -3.48
C ILE A 57 -3.09 -10.84 -4.87
N LEU A 58 -2.53 -12.00 -5.20
CA LEU A 58 -1.88 -12.23 -6.50
C LEU A 58 -2.80 -11.92 -7.67
N SER A 59 -4.09 -12.27 -7.57
CA SER A 59 -5.06 -12.01 -8.64
C SER A 59 -5.38 -10.52 -8.82
N ALA A 60 -5.08 -9.69 -7.83
CA ALA A 60 -5.38 -8.25 -7.84
C ALA A 60 -4.17 -7.38 -8.23
N LEU A 61 -2.99 -7.96 -8.42
CA LEU A 61 -1.78 -7.19 -8.73
C LEU A 61 -1.80 -6.64 -10.15
N LYS A 62 -1.48 -5.35 -10.30
CA LYS A 62 -1.44 -4.66 -11.59
C LYS A 62 -0.28 -3.67 -11.62
N GLY A 63 0.41 -3.59 -12.74
CA GLY A 63 1.47 -2.62 -12.96
C GLY A 63 2.69 -2.85 -12.07
N PHE A 64 3.26 -1.76 -11.58
CA PHE A 64 4.40 -1.82 -10.67
C PHE A 64 3.90 -2.14 -9.26
N VAL A 65 4.47 -3.17 -8.65
CA VAL A 65 3.98 -3.69 -7.36
C VAL A 65 4.94 -3.31 -6.23
N ILE A 66 4.40 -2.63 -5.23
CA ILE A 66 5.12 -2.26 -4.00
C ILE A 66 4.46 -3.01 -2.84
N VAL A 67 5.20 -3.90 -2.21
CA VAL A 67 4.71 -4.71 -1.10
C VAL A 67 5.23 -4.14 0.21
N LEU A 68 4.35 -3.90 1.18
CA LEU A 68 4.69 -3.49 2.53
C LEU A 68 5.09 -4.74 3.32
N ASP A 69 6.35 -4.78 3.77
CA ASP A 69 6.87 -5.90 4.56
C ASP A 69 7.94 -5.36 5.50
N ILE A 70 7.91 -5.82 6.75
CA ILE A 70 8.86 -5.36 7.78
C ILE A 70 10.32 -5.60 7.38
N GLY A 71 10.57 -6.63 6.58
CA GLY A 71 11.91 -6.94 6.05
C GLY A 71 12.29 -6.16 4.80
N GLY A 72 11.45 -5.24 4.34
CA GLY A 72 11.70 -4.47 3.13
C GLY A 72 12.70 -3.33 3.32
N LYS A 73 12.91 -2.57 2.25
CA LYS A 73 13.78 -1.38 2.28
C LYS A 73 13.14 -0.26 3.09
N GLN A 74 13.93 0.40 3.92
CA GLN A 74 13.52 1.60 4.63
C GLN A 74 13.93 2.81 3.80
N LEU A 75 12.94 3.47 3.21
CA LEU A 75 13.16 4.64 2.35
C LEU A 75 12.72 5.91 3.06
N THR A 76 13.38 7.03 2.73
CA THR A 76 12.84 8.34 3.08
C THR A 76 11.60 8.62 2.23
N SER A 77 10.77 9.56 2.66
CA SER A 77 9.60 9.96 1.87
C SER A 77 9.99 10.49 0.49
N LYS A 78 11.13 11.18 0.38
CA LYS A 78 11.66 11.63 -0.92
C LYS A 78 12.08 10.48 -1.81
N GLU A 79 12.75 9.47 -1.25
CA GLU A 79 13.13 8.26 -1.99
C GLU A 79 11.92 7.48 -2.46
N LEU A 80 10.88 7.38 -1.62
CA LEU A 80 9.62 6.74 -2.00
C LEU A 80 8.95 7.51 -3.14
N ALA A 81 8.90 8.85 -3.05
CA ALA A 81 8.36 9.69 -4.12
C ALA A 81 9.08 9.46 -5.44
N GLN A 82 10.42 9.39 -5.42
CA GLN A 82 11.23 9.11 -6.60
C GLN A 82 10.95 7.72 -7.17
N SER A 83 10.76 6.72 -6.31
CA SER A 83 10.44 5.35 -6.73
C SER A 83 9.07 5.30 -7.42
N VAL A 84 8.08 6.00 -6.88
CA VAL A 84 6.75 6.12 -7.48
C VAL A 84 6.82 6.82 -8.84
N ASP A 85 7.57 7.90 -8.91
CA ASP A 85 7.75 8.66 -10.17
C ASP A 85 8.36 7.78 -11.26
N ARG A 86 9.44 7.07 -10.94
CA ARG A 86 10.10 6.14 -11.88
C ARG A 86 9.16 5.02 -12.31
N ALA A 87 8.35 4.49 -11.38
CA ALA A 87 7.39 3.43 -11.69
C ALA A 87 6.37 3.89 -12.74
N PHE A 88 5.91 5.13 -12.66
CA PHE A 88 4.95 5.67 -13.63
C PHE A 88 5.56 6.04 -14.98
N VAL A 89 6.88 6.04 -15.12
CA VAL A 89 7.51 6.23 -16.44
C VAL A 89 7.18 5.06 -17.37
N THR A 90 7.17 3.84 -16.85
CA THR A 90 6.96 2.61 -17.64
C THR A 90 5.68 1.86 -17.30
N ASN A 91 4.90 2.32 -16.34
CA ASN A 91 3.65 1.67 -15.93
C ASN A 91 2.54 2.72 -15.80
N SER A 92 1.32 2.34 -16.18
CA SER A 92 0.14 3.18 -15.99
C SER A 92 -0.46 3.02 -14.59
N GLU A 93 -0.09 1.96 -13.89
CA GLU A 93 -0.63 1.62 -12.57
C GLU A 93 0.50 1.24 -11.62
N VAL A 94 0.33 1.65 -10.35
CA VAL A 94 1.17 1.23 -9.23
C VAL A 94 0.25 0.61 -8.19
N THR A 95 0.57 -0.59 -7.75
CA THR A 95 -0.22 -1.33 -6.75
C THR A 95 0.59 -1.47 -5.47
N PHE A 96 0.01 -1.01 -4.36
CA PHE A 96 0.56 -1.20 -3.01
C PHE A 96 -0.17 -2.37 -2.35
N VAL A 97 0.57 -3.22 -1.66
CA VAL A 97 0.00 -4.41 -1.01
C VAL A 97 0.28 -4.36 0.50
N ILE A 98 -0.77 -4.53 1.29
CA ILE A 98 -0.69 -4.67 2.74
C ILE A 98 -1.28 -6.03 3.11
N GLY A 99 -0.47 -6.89 3.73
CA GLY A 99 -0.93 -8.20 4.20
C GLY A 99 -1.82 -8.11 5.44
N GLY A 100 -2.40 -9.23 5.83
CA GLY A 100 -3.15 -9.34 7.07
C GLY A 100 -2.25 -9.51 8.29
N SER A 101 -2.84 -9.90 9.44
CA SER A 101 -2.13 -10.02 10.71
C SER A 101 -0.98 -11.04 10.68
N LYS A 102 -1.07 -12.04 9.81
CA LYS A 102 -0.02 -13.06 9.61
C LYS A 102 0.84 -12.82 8.37
N GLY A 103 0.64 -11.68 7.68
CA GLY A 103 1.39 -11.33 6.47
C GLY A 103 0.89 -12.04 5.22
N PHE A 104 1.81 -12.38 4.33
CA PHE A 104 1.54 -13.08 3.06
C PHE A 104 2.69 -14.04 2.77
N ASP A 105 2.49 -14.94 1.78
CA ASP A 105 3.52 -15.92 1.43
C ASP A 105 4.55 -15.37 0.43
N ASP A 106 5.58 -16.17 0.15
CA ASP A 106 6.69 -15.77 -0.71
C ASP A 106 6.28 -15.49 -2.16
N ARG A 107 5.17 -16.06 -2.63
CA ARG A 107 4.67 -15.80 -4.00
C ARG A 107 4.35 -14.32 -4.18
N VAL A 108 3.77 -13.68 -3.16
CA VAL A 108 3.49 -12.24 -3.18
C VAL A 108 4.79 -11.46 -3.18
N ARG A 109 5.75 -11.82 -2.31
CA ARG A 109 7.06 -11.16 -2.25
C ARG A 109 7.81 -11.25 -3.58
N GLN A 110 7.74 -12.41 -4.26
CA GLN A 110 8.39 -12.60 -5.55
C GLN A 110 7.81 -11.73 -6.66
N LYS A 111 6.55 -11.32 -6.55
CA LYS A 111 5.92 -10.41 -7.51
C LYS A 111 6.21 -8.95 -7.25
N ALA A 112 6.79 -8.62 -6.11
CA ALA A 112 7.10 -7.23 -5.76
C ALA A 112 8.23 -6.69 -6.63
N ASN A 113 8.03 -5.50 -7.19
CA ASN A 113 9.09 -4.71 -7.81
C ASN A 113 9.87 -3.92 -6.76
N LEU A 114 9.22 -3.61 -5.65
CA LEU A 114 9.82 -2.96 -4.49
C LEU A 114 9.16 -3.53 -3.24
N THR A 115 9.98 -3.90 -2.25
CA THR A 115 9.50 -4.26 -0.92
C THR A 115 9.86 -3.12 0.02
N LEU A 116 8.84 -2.52 0.64
CA LEU A 116 8.96 -1.30 1.43
C LEU A 116 8.65 -1.58 2.90
N SER A 117 9.49 -1.08 3.81
CA SER A 117 9.28 -1.16 5.24
C SER A 117 9.12 0.23 5.84
N PHE A 118 8.14 0.40 6.73
CA PHE A 118 7.98 1.62 7.54
C PHE A 118 8.79 1.57 8.84
N GLY A 119 9.71 0.62 8.96
CA GLY A 119 10.57 0.47 10.12
C GLY A 119 10.44 -0.89 10.78
N LYS A 120 11.18 -1.07 11.87
CA LYS A 120 11.26 -2.36 12.57
C LYS A 120 10.14 -2.56 13.59
N VAL A 121 9.42 -1.51 13.94
CA VAL A 121 8.30 -1.55 14.88
C VAL A 121 7.10 -2.17 14.19
N THR A 122 6.38 -3.04 14.89
CA THR A 122 5.14 -3.63 14.38
C THR A 122 3.97 -2.67 14.60
N PHE A 123 3.19 -2.44 13.57
CA PHE A 123 1.98 -1.62 13.61
C PHE A 123 0.75 -2.48 13.30
N PRO A 124 -0.43 -2.15 13.86
CA PRO A 124 -1.66 -2.78 13.40
C PRO A 124 -1.83 -2.55 11.88
N HIS A 125 -2.21 -3.59 11.14
CA HIS A 125 -2.28 -3.49 9.67
C HIS A 125 -3.29 -2.44 9.19
N GLN A 126 -4.36 -2.16 9.94
CA GLN A 126 -5.31 -1.11 9.58
C GLN A 126 -4.72 0.29 9.78
N LEU A 127 -3.87 0.49 10.78
CA LEU A 127 -3.13 1.74 10.96
C LEU A 127 -2.10 1.93 9.84
N VAL A 128 -1.43 0.86 9.44
CA VAL A 128 -0.49 0.89 8.29
C VAL A 128 -1.21 1.36 7.03
N ARG A 129 -2.47 0.97 6.84
CA ARG A 129 -3.26 1.45 5.70
C ARG A 129 -3.38 2.97 5.70
N LEU A 130 -3.70 3.57 6.84
CA LEU A 130 -3.76 5.04 6.96
C LEU A 130 -2.39 5.68 6.70
N MET A 131 -1.34 5.13 7.28
CA MET A 131 0.04 5.61 7.07
C MET A 131 0.43 5.54 5.60
N LEU A 132 0.05 4.46 4.92
CA LEU A 132 0.33 4.29 3.50
C LEU A 132 -0.38 5.36 2.67
N PHE A 133 -1.66 5.62 2.91
CA PHE A 133 -2.41 6.66 2.19
C PHE A 133 -1.74 8.03 2.38
N GLU A 134 -1.30 8.34 3.59
CA GLU A 134 -0.58 9.58 3.87
C GLU A 134 0.73 9.65 3.05
N GLN A 135 1.50 8.56 3.02
CA GLN A 135 2.76 8.52 2.27
C GLN A 135 2.57 8.55 0.75
N ILE A 136 1.50 7.96 0.24
CA ILE A 136 1.16 8.08 -1.19
C ILE A 136 0.83 9.53 -1.52
N TYR A 137 -0.01 10.18 -0.72
CA TYR A 137 -0.31 11.59 -0.90
C TYR A 137 0.95 12.44 -0.81
N ARG A 138 1.80 12.21 0.20
CA ARG A 138 3.07 12.94 0.38
C ARG A 138 3.98 12.77 -0.84
N SER A 139 4.03 11.57 -1.42
CA SER A 139 4.83 11.31 -2.62
C SER A 139 4.42 12.21 -3.77
N PHE A 140 3.12 12.29 -4.06
CA PHE A 140 2.61 13.17 -5.12
C PHE A 140 2.82 14.66 -4.78
N ALA A 141 2.64 15.02 -3.51
CA ALA A 141 2.86 16.40 -3.06
C ALA A 141 4.33 16.81 -3.26
N ILE A 142 5.28 15.94 -2.94
CA ILE A 142 6.71 16.16 -3.17
C ILE A 142 6.98 16.37 -4.66
N LEU A 143 6.45 15.49 -5.51
CA LEU A 143 6.69 15.53 -6.96
C LEU A 143 6.11 16.79 -7.60
N GLU A 144 5.03 17.33 -7.05
CA GLU A 144 4.42 18.59 -7.54
C GLU A 144 5.02 19.84 -6.90
N GLY A 145 6.02 19.70 -6.03
CA GLY A 145 6.63 20.84 -5.36
C GLY A 145 5.75 21.50 -4.31
N SER A 146 4.76 20.78 -3.78
CA SER A 146 3.87 21.30 -2.74
C SER A 146 4.63 21.54 -1.42
N PRO A 147 4.27 22.57 -0.63
CA PRO A 147 4.88 22.82 0.67
C PRO A 147 4.46 21.83 1.76
N TYR A 148 3.63 20.84 1.45
CA TYR A 148 3.15 19.83 2.42
C TYR A 148 4.32 19.12 3.10
N HIS A 149 5.32 18.69 2.33
CA HIS A 149 6.52 18.05 2.87
C HIS A 149 7.57 19.12 3.20
N LYS A 150 7.88 19.25 4.47
CA LYS A 150 8.86 20.23 4.95
C LYS A 150 10.20 19.60 5.25
#